data_47263f910c83a0f238b92803ad7721f1
#
_entry.id   47263f910c83a0f238b92803ad7721f1
#
_cell.length_a   1.000
_cell.length_b   1.000
_cell.length_c   1.000
_cell.angle_alpha   90.00
_cell.angle_beta   90.00
_cell.angle_gamma   90.00
#
_symmetry.space_group_name_H-M   'P 1'
#
loop_
_entity.id
_entity.type
_entity.pdbx_description
1 polymer ?
#
loop_
_entity_poly.entity_id
_entity_poly.type
_entity_poly.pdbx_seq_one_letter_code
_entity_poly.pdbx_strand_id
1 'polypeptide(L)'
;EEGFKLIMIRPDKVKMAKEMIVKAQSKLLIGTVISFPEGINSLDEKLAEALKAIEDGADELDYVCNYQAFKRGEIELVKEEVLKGTKLAFEHHKVAKWIIEVAALTDAQIIQISALIKNVVIPNFKEDFYFNVFVKSSTGFYQTENNLPNGATVPAVIMMLENASPLPVKAAGGVRTYEEAEEMIRLGAPRPFNRRGDRRNLLRQAGRRELVPAWG
;
A
#
# COMPACT_ATOMS: atom_id res chain seq x y z
N GLU A 1 18.37 4.03 18.83
CA GLU A 1 17.84 3.98 17.43
C GLU A 1 16.54 3.21 17.44
N GLU A 2 15.45 3.81 16.92
CA GLU A 2 14.07 3.29 17.04
C GLU A 2 13.79 2.04 16.15
N GLY A 3 14.73 1.65 15.28
CA GLY A 3 14.62 0.44 14.46
C GLY A 3 13.53 0.46 13.40
N PHE A 4 13.15 1.65 12.92
CA PHE A 4 12.20 1.76 11.80
C PHE A 4 12.71 1.05 10.55
N LYS A 5 11.82 0.35 9.85
CA LYS A 5 12.14 -0.33 8.60
C LYS A 5 12.09 0.63 7.41
N LEU A 6 11.12 1.53 7.39
CA LEU A 6 10.81 2.36 6.24
C LEU A 6 10.28 3.72 6.68
N ILE A 7 10.62 4.76 5.90
CA ILE A 7 9.98 6.08 5.98
C ILE A 7 9.10 6.29 4.75
N MET A 8 7.90 6.87 4.96
CA MET A 8 7.03 7.32 3.88
C MET A 8 7.21 8.82 3.69
N ILE A 9 7.58 9.24 2.48
CA ILE A 9 7.86 10.65 2.17
C ILE A 9 7.24 11.04 0.82
N ARG A 10 7.18 12.33 0.56
CA ARG A 10 6.73 12.85 -0.72
C ARG A 10 7.76 12.61 -1.83
N PRO A 11 7.33 12.45 -3.10
CA PRO A 11 8.23 12.13 -4.21
C PRO A 11 9.40 13.12 -4.36
N ASP A 12 9.15 14.41 -4.16
CA ASP A 12 10.16 15.48 -4.26
C ASP A 12 11.28 15.41 -3.20
N LYS A 13 11.12 14.59 -2.17
CA LYS A 13 12.09 14.40 -1.07
C LYS A 13 12.88 13.09 -1.17
N VAL A 14 12.52 12.18 -2.08
CA VAL A 14 13.11 10.84 -2.17
C VAL A 14 14.62 10.91 -2.38
N LYS A 15 15.09 11.70 -3.36
CA LYS A 15 16.51 11.83 -3.67
C LYS A 15 17.33 12.34 -2.47
N MET A 16 16.86 13.41 -1.84
CA MET A 16 17.50 13.99 -0.65
C MET A 16 17.58 12.97 0.50
N ALA A 17 16.47 12.27 0.77
CA ALA A 17 16.43 11.28 1.83
C ALA A 17 17.37 10.10 1.53
N LYS A 18 17.45 9.66 0.25
CA LYS A 18 18.39 8.60 -0.15
C LYS A 18 19.84 8.97 0.09
N GLU A 19 20.22 10.19 -0.25
CA GLU A 19 21.57 10.72 0.01
C GLU A 19 21.89 10.73 1.52
N MET A 20 20.94 11.15 2.35
CA MET A 20 21.10 11.17 3.81
C MET A 20 21.23 9.75 4.39
N ILE A 21 20.43 8.80 3.93
CA ILE A 21 20.43 7.40 4.37
C ILE A 21 21.78 6.74 4.01
N VAL A 22 22.26 6.97 2.79
CA VAL A 22 23.57 6.47 2.33
C VAL A 22 24.71 7.05 3.18
N LYS A 23 24.70 8.37 3.40
CA LYS A 23 25.69 9.06 4.24
C LYS A 23 25.70 8.54 5.68
N ALA A 24 24.53 8.23 6.22
CA ALA A 24 24.36 7.67 7.57
C ALA A 24 24.65 6.16 7.65
N GLN A 25 24.95 5.51 6.54
CA GLN A 25 25.11 4.04 6.44
C GLN A 25 23.91 3.28 7.04
N SER A 26 22.71 3.87 6.91
CA SER A 26 21.48 3.30 7.44
C SER A 26 20.88 2.27 6.47
N LYS A 27 20.16 1.29 7.02
CA LYS A 27 19.36 0.30 6.25
C LYS A 27 17.91 0.71 6.08
N LEU A 28 17.57 1.96 6.41
CA LEU A 28 16.22 2.49 6.33
C LEU A 28 15.77 2.52 4.86
N LEU A 29 14.59 1.96 4.58
CA LEU A 29 13.98 1.97 3.25
C LEU A 29 13.18 3.27 3.04
N ILE A 30 12.96 3.62 1.79
CA ILE A 30 12.15 4.77 1.39
C ILE A 30 10.92 4.29 0.65
N GLY A 31 9.74 4.61 1.18
CA GLY A 31 8.48 4.53 0.45
C GLY A 31 8.04 5.92 -0.02
N THR A 32 7.41 5.98 -1.17
CA THR A 32 6.80 7.21 -1.67
C THR A 32 5.46 6.94 -2.32
N VAL A 33 4.70 7.99 -2.55
CA VAL A 33 3.36 7.93 -3.13
C VAL A 33 3.38 8.27 -4.61
N ILE A 34 2.46 7.69 -5.38
CA ILE A 34 2.29 7.91 -6.82
C ILE A 34 0.85 8.35 -7.10
N SER A 35 0.68 9.42 -7.87
CA SER A 35 -0.63 10.02 -8.19
C SER A 35 -1.43 10.43 -6.95
N PHE A 36 -0.74 10.98 -5.98
CA PHE A 36 -1.29 11.29 -4.66
C PHE A 36 -1.82 12.73 -4.57
N PRO A 37 -2.98 12.99 -3.87
CA PRO A 37 -3.75 11.99 -3.10
C PRO A 37 -4.93 11.36 -3.87
N GLU A 38 -5.29 11.83 -5.05
CA GLU A 38 -6.58 11.53 -5.69
C GLU A 38 -6.55 10.35 -6.68
N GLY A 39 -5.38 9.96 -7.16
CA GLY A 39 -5.22 8.82 -8.05
C GLY A 39 -5.75 9.05 -9.48
N ILE A 40 -6.00 10.30 -9.89
CA ILE A 40 -6.67 10.63 -11.16
C ILE A 40 -5.73 10.90 -12.34
N ASN A 41 -4.42 10.93 -12.12
CA ASN A 41 -3.46 11.07 -13.22
C ASN A 41 -3.63 9.93 -14.23
N SER A 42 -3.30 10.21 -15.48
CA SER A 42 -3.26 9.18 -16.52
C SER A 42 -2.28 8.06 -16.17
N LEU A 43 -2.45 6.91 -16.77
CA LEU A 43 -1.55 5.77 -16.54
C LEU A 43 -0.11 6.10 -16.92
N ASP A 44 0.11 6.80 -18.03
CA ASP A 44 1.45 7.19 -18.46
C ASP A 44 2.12 8.15 -17.46
N GLU A 45 1.36 9.10 -16.91
CA GLU A 45 1.85 10.00 -15.86
C GLU A 45 2.20 9.22 -14.57
N LYS A 46 1.35 8.27 -14.16
CA LYS A 46 1.63 7.41 -12.99
C LYS A 46 2.91 6.59 -13.18
N LEU A 47 3.09 6.01 -14.37
CA LEU A 47 4.27 5.22 -14.66
C LEU A 47 5.54 6.10 -14.73
N ALA A 48 5.45 7.28 -15.32
CA ALA A 48 6.56 8.24 -15.36
C ALA A 48 6.95 8.73 -13.94
N GLU A 49 5.96 9.06 -13.10
CA GLU A 49 6.18 9.45 -11.70
C GLU A 49 6.84 8.31 -10.90
N ALA A 50 6.35 7.07 -11.09
CA ALA A 50 6.91 5.90 -10.44
C ALA A 50 8.36 5.63 -10.87
N LEU A 51 8.65 5.70 -12.17
CA LEU A 51 10.00 5.52 -12.69
C LEU A 51 10.94 6.59 -12.12
N LYS A 52 10.52 7.84 -12.10
CA LYS A 52 11.29 8.93 -11.49
C LYS A 52 11.57 8.69 -10.01
N ALA A 53 10.58 8.23 -9.25
CA ALA A 53 10.74 7.90 -7.84
C ALA A 53 11.74 6.75 -7.63
N ILE A 54 11.72 5.73 -8.49
CA ILE A 54 12.69 4.63 -8.49
C ILE A 54 14.12 5.14 -8.75
N GLU A 55 14.31 5.98 -9.76
CA GLU A 55 15.58 6.60 -10.10
C GLU A 55 16.14 7.45 -8.95
N ASP A 56 15.27 8.16 -8.24
CA ASP A 56 15.61 8.95 -7.05
C ASP A 56 15.93 8.08 -5.81
N GLY A 57 15.65 6.78 -5.86
CA GLY A 57 16.05 5.80 -4.85
C GLY A 57 14.93 5.29 -3.95
N ALA A 58 13.65 5.40 -4.37
CA ALA A 58 12.54 4.76 -3.66
C ALA A 58 12.66 3.23 -3.68
N ASP A 59 12.32 2.60 -2.57
CA ASP A 59 12.29 1.15 -2.40
C ASP A 59 10.86 0.58 -2.49
N GLU A 60 9.86 1.38 -2.13
CA GLU A 60 8.44 1.01 -2.14
C GLU A 60 7.59 2.13 -2.76
N LEU A 61 6.61 1.74 -3.58
CA LEU A 61 5.76 2.64 -4.36
C LEU A 61 4.30 2.46 -3.93
N ASP A 62 3.71 3.48 -3.30
CA ASP A 62 2.33 3.49 -2.86
C ASP A 62 1.47 4.22 -3.92
N TYR A 63 0.97 3.47 -4.92
CA TYR A 63 0.10 3.99 -5.99
C TYR A 63 -1.30 4.27 -5.45
N VAL A 64 -1.86 5.43 -5.75
CA VAL A 64 -3.28 5.66 -5.53
C VAL A 64 -4.06 5.12 -6.73
N CYS A 65 -4.93 4.13 -6.50
CA CYS A 65 -5.87 3.65 -7.52
C CYS A 65 -6.77 4.79 -7.99
N ASN A 66 -7.15 4.79 -9.27
CA ASN A 66 -8.22 5.66 -9.71
C ASN A 66 -9.58 5.13 -9.20
N TYR A 67 -9.80 5.31 -7.88
CA TYR A 67 -11.04 4.86 -7.24
C TYR A 67 -12.28 5.60 -7.77
N GLN A 68 -12.11 6.79 -8.33
CA GLN A 68 -13.21 7.51 -8.98
C GLN A 68 -13.61 6.85 -10.30
N ALA A 69 -12.66 6.44 -11.12
CA ALA A 69 -12.92 5.64 -12.32
C ALA A 69 -13.57 4.29 -11.95
N PHE A 70 -13.07 3.65 -10.89
CA PHE A 70 -13.68 2.43 -10.36
C PHE A 70 -15.16 2.64 -9.99
N LYS A 71 -15.50 3.72 -9.29
CA LYS A 71 -16.89 4.06 -8.92
C LYS A 71 -17.79 4.32 -10.13
N ARG A 72 -17.22 4.80 -11.25
CA ARG A 72 -17.96 4.97 -12.52
C ARG A 72 -18.07 3.69 -13.35
N GLY A 73 -17.50 2.57 -12.89
CA GLY A 73 -17.51 1.29 -13.60
C GLY A 73 -16.41 1.14 -14.67
N GLU A 74 -15.42 2.03 -14.71
CA GLU A 74 -14.28 1.97 -15.62
C GLU A 74 -13.24 0.92 -15.16
N ILE A 75 -13.70 -0.30 -15.04
CA ILE A 75 -12.97 -1.41 -14.39
C ILE A 75 -11.68 -1.76 -15.15
N GLU A 76 -11.70 -1.75 -16.47
CA GLU A 76 -10.54 -2.11 -17.29
C GLU A 76 -9.39 -1.09 -17.12
N LEU A 77 -9.71 0.19 -16.96
CA LEU A 77 -8.71 1.22 -16.65
C LEU A 77 -7.97 0.89 -15.34
N VAL A 78 -8.73 0.57 -14.28
CA VAL A 78 -8.13 0.26 -12.97
C VAL A 78 -7.33 -1.04 -13.01
N LYS A 79 -7.78 -2.05 -13.76
CA LYS A 79 -7.01 -3.29 -13.99
C LYS A 79 -5.68 -3.00 -14.69
N GLU A 80 -5.72 -2.15 -15.72
CA GLU A 80 -4.52 -1.79 -16.47
C GLU A 80 -3.52 -1.01 -15.60
N GLU A 81 -3.99 -0.08 -14.78
CA GLU A 81 -3.15 0.61 -13.79
C GLU A 81 -2.45 -0.38 -12.86
N VAL A 82 -3.23 -1.29 -12.24
CA VAL A 82 -2.68 -2.30 -11.31
C VAL A 82 -1.66 -3.20 -12.01
N LEU A 83 -1.97 -3.67 -13.21
CA LEU A 83 -1.08 -4.54 -13.97
C LEU A 83 0.23 -3.84 -14.31
N LYS A 84 0.16 -2.67 -14.96
CA LYS A 84 1.35 -1.96 -15.46
C LYS A 84 2.19 -1.37 -14.33
N GLY A 85 1.56 -0.79 -13.32
CA GLY A 85 2.28 -0.25 -12.15
C GLY A 85 2.98 -1.34 -11.34
N THR A 86 2.33 -2.49 -11.13
CA THR A 86 2.96 -3.64 -10.46
C THR A 86 4.10 -4.22 -11.28
N LYS A 87 3.92 -4.33 -12.62
CA LYS A 87 4.96 -4.80 -13.52
C LYS A 87 6.19 -3.90 -13.47
N LEU A 88 6.01 -2.57 -13.56
CA LEU A 88 7.10 -1.60 -13.45
C LEU A 88 7.85 -1.74 -12.11
N ALA A 89 7.12 -1.85 -11.00
CA ALA A 89 7.75 -2.04 -9.70
C ALA A 89 8.62 -3.31 -9.65
N PHE A 90 8.14 -4.41 -10.20
CA PHE A 90 8.88 -5.70 -10.19
C PHE A 90 10.08 -5.71 -11.14
N GLU A 91 9.99 -5.07 -12.30
CA GLU A 91 11.13 -4.90 -13.22
C GLU A 91 12.30 -4.18 -12.56
N HIS A 92 12.00 -3.33 -11.57
CA HIS A 92 12.99 -2.61 -10.78
C HIS A 92 13.21 -3.15 -9.35
N HIS A 93 12.70 -4.36 -9.04
CA HIS A 93 12.83 -5.00 -7.73
C HIS A 93 12.25 -4.16 -6.58
N LYS A 94 11.12 -3.49 -6.82
CA LYS A 94 10.41 -2.64 -5.85
C LYS A 94 9.13 -3.30 -5.36
N VAL A 95 8.64 -2.84 -4.20
CA VAL A 95 7.35 -3.20 -3.66
C VAL A 95 6.29 -2.26 -4.21
N ALA A 96 5.15 -2.81 -4.65
CA ALA A 96 3.97 -2.04 -5.07
C ALA A 96 2.90 -2.10 -4.00
N LYS A 97 2.29 -0.96 -3.66
CA LYS A 97 1.14 -0.90 -2.77
C LYS A 97 0.02 -0.09 -3.43
N TRP A 98 -1.18 -0.65 -3.48
CA TRP A 98 -2.33 -0.07 -4.13
C TRP A 98 -3.28 0.52 -3.10
N ILE A 99 -3.33 1.85 -3.03
CA ILE A 99 -4.23 2.59 -2.12
C ILE A 99 -5.61 2.64 -2.76
N ILE A 100 -6.59 2.00 -2.11
CA ILE A 100 -7.96 1.92 -2.62
C ILE A 100 -8.87 3.06 -2.15
N GLU A 101 -8.45 3.83 -1.14
CA GLU A 101 -9.16 4.95 -0.49
C GLU A 101 -10.52 4.53 0.08
N VAL A 102 -10.49 3.71 1.13
CA VAL A 102 -11.70 3.11 1.73
C VAL A 102 -12.76 4.13 2.13
N ALA A 103 -12.34 5.34 2.55
CA ALA A 103 -13.27 6.39 2.96
C ALA A 103 -14.12 6.96 1.81
N ALA A 104 -13.71 6.73 0.56
CA ALA A 104 -14.45 7.14 -0.65
C ALA A 104 -15.41 6.06 -1.15
N LEU A 105 -15.39 4.85 -0.56
CA LEU A 105 -16.01 3.63 -1.08
C LEU A 105 -17.07 3.10 -0.12
N THR A 106 -18.09 2.43 -0.67
CA THR A 106 -19.00 1.58 0.10
C THR A 106 -18.32 0.24 0.44
N ASP A 107 -18.86 -0.49 1.42
CA ASP A 107 -18.37 -1.82 1.80
C ASP A 107 -18.30 -2.77 0.59
N ALA A 108 -19.34 -2.79 -0.25
CA ALA A 108 -19.36 -3.58 -1.49
C ALA A 108 -18.22 -3.17 -2.45
N GLN A 109 -17.93 -1.88 -2.57
CA GLN A 109 -16.86 -1.38 -3.41
C GLN A 109 -15.47 -1.72 -2.83
N ILE A 110 -15.29 -1.69 -1.50
CA ILE A 110 -14.05 -2.14 -0.83
C ILE A 110 -13.77 -3.61 -1.15
N ILE A 111 -14.79 -4.46 -1.02
CA ILE A 111 -14.71 -5.88 -1.38
C ILE A 111 -14.32 -6.06 -2.85
N GLN A 112 -15.03 -5.37 -3.74
CA GLN A 112 -14.83 -5.51 -5.19
C GLN A 112 -13.45 -5.05 -5.66
N ILE A 113 -12.97 -3.88 -5.20
CA ILE A 113 -11.66 -3.36 -5.62
C ILE A 113 -10.51 -4.19 -5.02
N SER A 114 -10.65 -4.68 -3.79
CA SER A 114 -9.68 -5.59 -3.16
C SER A 114 -9.57 -6.90 -3.95
N ALA A 115 -10.70 -7.47 -4.34
CA ALA A 115 -10.75 -8.67 -5.20
C ALA A 115 -10.21 -8.36 -6.61
N LEU A 116 -10.48 -7.18 -7.18
CA LEU A 116 -9.97 -6.77 -8.48
C LEU A 116 -8.43 -6.77 -8.49
N ILE A 117 -7.80 -6.13 -7.50
CA ILE A 117 -6.33 -6.08 -7.40
C ILE A 117 -5.77 -7.50 -7.33
N LYS A 118 -6.31 -8.36 -6.46
CA LYS A 118 -5.94 -9.76 -6.38
C LYS A 118 -6.06 -10.48 -7.72
N ASN A 119 -7.20 -10.32 -8.38
CA ASN A 119 -7.51 -11.01 -9.65
C ASN A 119 -6.67 -10.50 -10.83
N VAL A 120 -6.07 -9.32 -10.72
CA VAL A 120 -5.04 -8.85 -11.66
C VAL A 120 -3.68 -9.44 -11.32
N VAL A 121 -3.31 -9.47 -10.05
CA VAL A 121 -1.94 -9.87 -9.63
C VAL A 121 -1.73 -11.38 -9.77
N ILE A 122 -2.66 -12.20 -9.29
CA ILE A 122 -2.47 -13.67 -9.25
C ILE A 122 -2.22 -14.30 -10.63
N PRO A 123 -2.97 -14.00 -11.69
CA PRO A 123 -2.74 -14.65 -12.99
C PRO A 123 -1.54 -14.08 -13.76
N ASN A 124 -1.05 -12.89 -13.40
CA ASN A 124 0.00 -12.21 -14.16
C ASN A 124 1.39 -12.28 -13.54
N PHE A 125 1.50 -12.67 -12.26
CA PHE A 125 2.78 -12.71 -11.55
C PHE A 125 2.95 -14.02 -10.80
N LYS A 126 4.21 -14.41 -10.54
CA LYS A 126 4.53 -15.64 -9.80
C LYS A 126 4.19 -15.49 -8.31
N GLU A 127 3.82 -16.60 -7.67
CA GLU A 127 3.44 -16.64 -6.26
C GLU A 127 4.50 -16.05 -5.32
N ASP A 128 5.78 -16.21 -5.63
CA ASP A 128 6.88 -15.66 -4.83
C ASP A 128 6.85 -14.13 -4.72
N PHE A 129 6.16 -13.44 -5.64
CA PHE A 129 6.05 -11.98 -5.65
C PHE A 129 4.80 -11.44 -4.95
N TYR A 130 3.84 -12.29 -4.55
CA TYR A 130 2.59 -11.82 -3.96
C TYR A 130 2.79 -11.01 -2.67
N PHE A 131 3.83 -11.32 -1.88
CA PHE A 131 4.17 -10.57 -0.67
C PHE A 131 4.78 -9.19 -0.94
N ASN A 132 5.07 -8.87 -2.19
CA ASN A 132 5.56 -7.57 -2.63
C ASN A 132 4.46 -6.71 -3.27
N VAL A 133 3.20 -7.17 -3.24
CA VAL A 133 2.02 -6.38 -3.66
C VAL A 133 1.06 -6.26 -2.50
N PHE A 134 0.82 -5.03 -2.04
CA PHE A 134 -0.10 -4.78 -0.95
C PHE A 134 -1.38 -4.11 -1.45
N VAL A 135 -2.50 -4.44 -0.82
CA VAL A 135 -3.70 -3.59 -0.86
C VAL A 135 -3.66 -2.69 0.36
N LYS A 136 -3.60 -1.38 0.14
CA LYS A 136 -3.50 -0.35 1.20
C LYS A 136 -4.83 0.39 1.32
N SER A 137 -5.27 0.64 2.56
CA SER A 137 -6.60 1.19 2.83
C SER A 137 -6.78 2.62 2.33
N SER A 138 -5.91 3.56 2.72
CA SER A 138 -6.19 4.98 2.52
C SER A 138 -4.95 5.83 2.34
N THR A 139 -5.15 7.01 1.76
CA THR A 139 -4.18 8.10 1.73
C THR A 139 -4.10 8.81 3.09
N GLY A 140 -5.21 8.85 3.84
CA GLY A 140 -5.40 9.67 5.04
C GLY A 140 -5.79 11.12 4.74
N PHE A 141 -5.98 11.49 3.47
CA PHE A 141 -6.28 12.86 3.02
C PHE A 141 -7.70 13.04 2.49
N TYR A 142 -8.45 11.95 2.32
CA TYR A 142 -9.82 12.05 1.86
C TYR A 142 -10.67 12.83 2.87
N GLN A 143 -11.44 13.79 2.37
CA GLN A 143 -12.34 14.60 3.21
C GLN A 143 -13.65 13.87 3.35
N THR A 144 -13.94 13.40 4.56
CA THR A 144 -15.21 12.76 4.91
C THR A 144 -16.21 13.79 5.42
N GLU A 145 -17.48 13.54 5.20
CA GLU A 145 -18.56 14.32 5.83
C GLU A 145 -18.66 14.00 7.32
N ASN A 146 -19.09 14.99 8.12
CA ASN A 146 -19.39 14.83 9.55
C ASN A 146 -18.23 14.20 10.38
N ASN A 147 -16.98 14.45 10.02
CA ASN A 147 -15.80 13.89 10.71
C ASN A 147 -15.81 12.36 10.81
N LEU A 148 -16.39 11.66 9.86
CA LEU A 148 -16.30 10.21 9.76
C LEU A 148 -14.83 9.78 9.59
N PRO A 149 -14.45 8.56 10.00
CA PRO A 149 -13.10 8.05 9.79
C PRO A 149 -12.69 8.13 8.32
N ASN A 150 -11.50 8.66 8.06
CA ASN A 150 -10.96 8.80 6.70
C ASN A 150 -9.83 7.80 6.42
N GLY A 151 -9.77 6.70 7.16
CA GLY A 151 -8.70 5.74 7.05
C GLY A 151 -9.11 4.32 7.42
N ALA A 152 -8.14 3.55 7.87
CA ALA A 152 -8.33 2.16 8.25
C ALA A 152 -9.29 2.05 9.44
N THR A 153 -10.39 1.36 9.23
CA THR A 153 -11.29 0.89 10.28
C THR A 153 -11.23 -0.63 10.35
N VAL A 154 -11.53 -1.21 11.50
CA VAL A 154 -11.55 -2.67 11.68
C VAL A 154 -12.42 -3.36 10.61
N PRO A 155 -13.68 -2.94 10.37
CA PRO A 155 -14.51 -3.56 9.32
C PRO A 155 -13.89 -3.46 7.93
N ALA A 156 -13.35 -2.29 7.55
CA ALA A 156 -12.72 -2.12 6.24
C ALA A 156 -11.50 -3.03 6.06
N VAL A 157 -10.65 -3.13 7.09
CA VAL A 157 -9.45 -4.00 7.04
C VAL A 157 -9.84 -5.47 6.96
N ILE A 158 -10.88 -5.92 7.67
CA ILE A 158 -11.40 -7.30 7.55
C ILE A 158 -11.86 -7.57 6.11
N MET A 159 -12.68 -6.69 5.53
CA MET A 159 -13.13 -6.82 4.13
C MET A 159 -11.96 -6.91 3.15
N MET A 160 -10.95 -6.08 3.33
CA MET A 160 -9.74 -6.11 2.50
C MET A 160 -8.99 -7.44 2.65
N LEU A 161 -8.75 -7.90 3.88
CA LEU A 161 -8.03 -9.16 4.16
C LEU A 161 -8.73 -10.38 3.54
N GLU A 162 -10.05 -10.43 3.63
CA GLU A 162 -10.84 -11.54 3.09
C GLU A 162 -10.83 -11.58 1.56
N ASN A 163 -10.80 -10.42 0.91
CA ASN A 163 -10.96 -10.31 -0.53
C ASN A 163 -9.63 -10.13 -1.29
N ALA A 164 -8.59 -9.60 -0.64
CA ALA A 164 -7.26 -9.48 -1.24
C ALA A 164 -6.38 -10.73 -1.07
N SER A 165 -6.68 -11.61 -0.10
CA SER A 165 -5.86 -12.81 0.16
C SER A 165 -5.59 -13.62 -1.13
N PRO A 166 -4.32 -14.02 -1.41
CA PRO A 166 -3.16 -14.06 -0.51
C PRO A 166 -2.31 -12.79 -0.45
N LEU A 167 -2.69 -11.70 -1.11
CA LEU A 167 -1.95 -10.44 -1.07
C LEU A 167 -2.04 -9.83 0.35
N PRO A 168 -0.93 -9.28 0.88
CA PRO A 168 -0.94 -8.61 2.17
C PRO A 168 -1.75 -7.31 2.12
N VAL A 169 -2.30 -6.93 3.27
CA VAL A 169 -3.04 -5.68 3.47
C VAL A 169 -2.22 -4.74 4.35
N LYS A 170 -2.22 -3.45 3.99
CA LYS A 170 -1.65 -2.37 4.81
C LYS A 170 -2.75 -1.46 5.32
N ALA A 171 -2.96 -1.46 6.64
CA ALA A 171 -3.80 -0.46 7.31
C ALA A 171 -3.06 0.88 7.34
N ALA A 172 -3.67 1.93 6.78
CA ALA A 172 -3.11 3.27 6.72
C ALA A 172 -4.21 4.33 6.79
N GLY A 173 -3.86 5.51 7.32
CA GLY A 173 -4.81 6.57 7.66
C GLY A 173 -5.58 6.24 8.94
N GLY A 174 -5.74 7.21 9.83
CA GLY A 174 -6.54 7.08 11.04
C GLY A 174 -5.91 6.28 12.19
N VAL A 175 -4.87 5.50 11.98
CA VAL A 175 -4.15 4.77 13.04
C VAL A 175 -3.23 5.75 13.77
N ARG A 176 -3.57 6.10 15.01
CA ARG A 176 -2.92 7.19 15.78
C ARG A 176 -2.30 6.72 17.07
N THR A 177 -2.77 5.60 17.64
CA THR A 177 -2.28 5.07 18.92
C THR A 177 -1.61 3.71 18.74
N TYR A 178 -0.87 3.31 19.75
CA TYR A 178 -0.23 1.99 19.79
C TYR A 178 -1.27 0.87 19.78
N GLU A 179 -2.36 1.04 20.54
CA GLU A 179 -3.44 0.06 20.70
C GLU A 179 -4.16 -0.15 19.35
N GLU A 180 -4.46 0.94 18.62
CA GLU A 180 -5.04 0.86 17.27
C GLU A 180 -4.08 0.12 16.32
N ALA A 181 -2.79 0.42 16.37
CA ALA A 181 -1.80 -0.28 15.55
C ALA A 181 -1.72 -1.77 15.92
N GLU A 182 -1.73 -2.11 17.20
CA GLU A 182 -1.72 -3.50 17.66
C GLU A 182 -2.97 -4.26 17.19
N GLU A 183 -4.14 -3.64 17.23
CA GLU A 183 -5.39 -4.21 16.74
C GLU A 183 -5.31 -4.53 15.25
N MET A 184 -4.84 -3.58 14.43
CA MET A 184 -4.67 -3.80 12.98
C MET A 184 -3.69 -4.94 12.66
N ILE A 185 -2.65 -5.09 13.47
CA ILE A 185 -1.69 -6.19 13.34
C ILE A 185 -2.33 -7.52 13.69
N ARG A 186 -3.10 -7.57 14.76
CA ARG A 186 -3.80 -8.79 15.19
C ARG A 186 -4.80 -9.26 14.15
N LEU A 187 -5.49 -8.36 13.47
CA LEU A 187 -6.39 -8.70 12.35
C LEU A 187 -5.65 -9.39 11.19
N GLY A 188 -4.46 -8.93 10.85
CA GLY A 188 -3.62 -9.53 9.81
C GLY A 188 -2.83 -10.76 10.25
N ALA A 189 -2.68 -10.99 11.56
CA ALA A 189 -1.90 -12.08 12.13
C ALA A 189 -2.56 -13.49 12.09
N PRO A 190 -3.89 -13.65 12.17
CA PRO A 190 -4.49 -14.99 12.33
C PRO A 190 -4.68 -15.79 11.04
N ARG A 191 -4.29 -15.31 9.87
CA ARG A 191 -4.41 -16.12 8.64
C ARG A 191 -3.03 -16.53 8.13
N PRO A 192 -2.52 -17.68 8.61
CA PRO A 192 -1.27 -18.24 8.09
C PRO A 192 -1.54 -18.88 6.74
N PHE A 193 -1.22 -18.22 5.64
CA PHE A 193 -0.93 -18.92 4.42
C PHE A 193 0.59 -19.11 4.34
N ASN A 194 1.08 -20.11 5.02
CA ASN A 194 2.43 -20.63 4.81
C ASN A 194 2.39 -22.16 4.79
N ARG A 195 2.64 -22.74 3.63
CA ARG A 195 2.86 -24.18 3.47
C ARG A 195 4.07 -24.73 4.27
N ARG A 196 4.83 -23.91 4.96
CA ARG A 196 6.03 -24.27 5.73
C ARG A 196 6.00 -23.89 7.22
N GLY A 197 4.84 -23.83 7.84
CA GLY A 197 4.73 -24.02 9.32
C GLY A 197 5.46 -23.02 10.24
N ASP A 198 6.02 -21.90 9.79
CA ASP A 198 6.77 -21.00 10.66
C ASP A 198 6.00 -19.71 11.00
N ARG A 199 5.11 -19.83 12.00
CA ARG A 199 4.40 -18.71 12.61
C ARG A 199 5.34 -17.64 13.20
N ARG A 200 6.57 -17.98 13.54
CA ARG A 200 7.55 -17.09 14.20
C ARG A 200 8.16 -16.08 13.23
N ASN A 201 8.29 -16.40 11.95
CA ASN A 201 8.85 -15.49 10.96
C ASN A 201 7.83 -14.43 10.48
N LEU A 202 6.55 -14.76 10.38
CA LEU A 202 5.49 -13.79 10.06
C LEU A 202 5.33 -12.74 11.16
N LEU A 203 5.37 -13.15 12.43
CA LEU A 203 5.32 -12.23 13.58
C LEU A 203 6.59 -11.37 13.68
N ARG A 204 7.75 -11.88 13.29
CA ARG A 204 8.99 -11.10 13.21
C ARG A 204 9.02 -10.12 12.05
N GLN A 205 8.41 -10.43 10.91
CA GLN A 205 8.28 -9.53 9.77
C GLN A 205 7.16 -8.50 9.98
N ALA A 206 6.02 -8.89 10.53
CA ALA A 206 4.98 -7.97 11.01
C ALA A 206 5.42 -7.14 12.21
N GLY A 207 6.36 -7.65 13.01
CA GLY A 207 6.91 -7.00 14.21
C GLY A 207 7.92 -5.89 13.95
N ARG A 208 8.41 -5.70 12.73
CA ARG A 208 9.36 -4.63 12.36
C ARG A 208 8.67 -3.65 11.41
N ARG A 209 8.14 -2.54 11.91
CA ARG A 209 6.97 -1.86 11.36
C ARG A 209 7.14 -0.47 10.88
N GLU A 210 6.20 -0.14 10.03
CA GLU A 210 5.90 1.20 9.58
C GLU A 210 4.92 1.85 10.56
N LEU A 211 5.40 2.69 11.46
CA LEU A 211 4.60 3.76 12.03
C LEU A 211 4.73 4.94 11.08
N VAL A 212 3.64 5.28 10.41
CA VAL A 212 3.58 6.47 9.56
C VAL A 212 3.19 7.63 10.47
N PRO A 213 4.04 8.65 10.63
CA PRO A 213 3.61 9.87 11.32
C PRO A 213 2.43 10.48 10.56
N ALA A 214 1.39 10.89 11.27
CA ALA A 214 0.37 11.74 10.71
C ALA A 214 1.04 13.06 10.29
N TRP A 215 0.92 13.40 9.02
CA TRP A 215 1.34 14.69 8.52
C TRP A 215 0.40 15.76 9.11
N GLY A 216 0.91 16.57 10.04
CA GLY A 216 0.36 17.87 10.37
C GLY A 216 0.87 18.93 9.40
#